data_921e48f62b985ace4a2fa16deeceea79
#
_entry.id   921e48f62b985ace4a2fa16deeceea79
#
_cell.length_a   1.000
_cell.length_b   1.000
_cell.length_c   1.000
_cell.angle_alpha   90.00
_cell.angle_beta   90.00
_cell.angle_gamma   90.00
#
_symmetry.space_group_name_H-M   'P 1'
#
loop_
_entity.id
_entity.type
_entity.pdbx_description
1 polymer ?
#
loop_
_entity_poly.entity_id
_entity_poly.type
_entity_poly.pdbx_seq_one_letter_code
_entity_poly.pdbx_strand_id
1 'polypeptide(L)'
;MQIGIPKELRARERRVALAPSGVRALVQQGHQVWVEAGAGAGAGFADADYESAGATIVFGRLEAILRSEILACVHAPEPAEYELLQPGQTVIAFWALPTVRPDEIAILQERGITAIGLEVIEEADGSAPVLTAMSEIAGGLAAIIGASLLLNEFGGKGILIGGTTGVPQAQLVILGAGVLGRAAARVALGLGAQVTMLDTSIPRLRAVVNELGRPVTTMLSTLPNLEKALGFADLVLGA
;
A
#
# COMPACT_ATOMS: atom_id res chain seq x y z
N MET A 1 -0.43 -22.66 -16.18
CA MET A 1 -0.90 -22.53 -14.78
C MET A 1 -2.31 -21.94 -14.79
N GLN A 2 -3.11 -22.26 -13.80
CA GLN A 2 -4.45 -21.70 -13.58
C GLN A 2 -4.38 -20.63 -12.47
N ILE A 3 -4.81 -19.41 -12.79
CA ILE A 3 -4.67 -18.24 -11.90
C ILE A 3 -6.06 -17.73 -11.56
N GLY A 4 -6.38 -17.63 -10.28
CA GLY A 4 -7.64 -17.08 -9.78
C GLY A 4 -7.48 -15.65 -9.28
N ILE A 5 -8.44 -14.81 -9.63
CA ILE A 5 -8.53 -13.42 -9.16
C ILE A 5 -9.89 -13.25 -8.48
N PRO A 6 -9.99 -13.48 -7.17
CA PRO A 6 -11.23 -13.27 -6.45
C PRO A 6 -11.47 -11.78 -6.21
N LYS A 7 -12.71 -11.43 -5.94
CA LYS A 7 -13.09 -10.10 -5.47
C LYS A 7 -12.62 -9.87 -4.05
N GLU A 8 -12.09 -8.69 -3.75
CA GLU A 8 -11.70 -8.33 -2.39
C GLU A 8 -12.92 -8.20 -1.45
N LEU A 9 -12.79 -8.73 -0.23
CA LEU A 9 -13.89 -8.76 0.75
C LEU A 9 -13.82 -7.62 1.77
N ARG A 10 -12.64 -7.01 1.98
CA ARG A 10 -12.50 -5.93 2.97
C ARG A 10 -13.38 -4.74 2.62
N ALA A 11 -14.07 -4.23 3.61
CA ALA A 11 -14.92 -3.06 3.46
C ALA A 11 -14.11 -1.87 2.91
N ARG A 12 -14.63 -1.23 1.86
CA ARG A 12 -14.01 -0.11 1.13
C ARG A 12 -12.76 -0.46 0.31
N GLU A 13 -12.34 -1.72 0.23
CA GLU A 13 -11.29 -2.11 -0.73
C GLU A 13 -11.86 -2.04 -2.14
N ARG A 14 -11.22 -1.26 -2.98
CA ARG A 14 -11.64 -1.04 -4.38
C ARG A 14 -10.60 -1.52 -5.37
N ARG A 15 -9.44 -1.93 -4.89
CA ARG A 15 -8.37 -2.47 -5.75
C ARG A 15 -8.72 -3.90 -6.19
N VAL A 16 -8.06 -4.34 -7.23
CA VAL A 16 -8.06 -5.72 -7.71
C VAL A 16 -6.61 -6.15 -7.94
N ALA A 17 -6.31 -7.42 -7.74
CA ALA A 17 -4.93 -7.92 -7.81
C ALA A 17 -4.26 -7.68 -9.17
N LEU A 18 -5.01 -7.87 -10.26
CA LEU A 18 -4.53 -7.67 -11.63
C LEU A 18 -5.54 -6.88 -12.45
N ALA A 19 -5.07 -5.86 -13.16
CA ALA A 19 -5.84 -5.17 -14.18
C ALA A 19 -6.00 -6.04 -15.44
N PRO A 20 -6.98 -5.76 -16.33
CA PRO A 20 -7.15 -6.50 -17.59
C PRO A 20 -5.91 -6.58 -18.45
N SER A 21 -5.05 -5.56 -18.43
CA SER A 21 -3.77 -5.57 -19.15
C SER A 21 -2.78 -6.64 -18.63
N GLY A 22 -2.71 -6.82 -17.30
CA GLY A 22 -1.91 -7.87 -16.68
C GLY A 22 -2.47 -9.26 -16.99
N VAL A 23 -3.80 -9.42 -16.96
CA VAL A 23 -4.47 -10.66 -17.35
C VAL A 23 -4.16 -11.02 -18.79
N ARG A 24 -4.23 -10.07 -19.72
CA ARG A 24 -3.87 -10.28 -21.11
C ARG A 24 -2.45 -10.80 -21.30
N ALA A 25 -1.50 -10.23 -20.55
CA ALA A 25 -0.10 -10.68 -20.62
C ALA A 25 0.06 -12.13 -20.16
N LEU A 26 -0.65 -12.54 -19.11
CA LEU A 26 -0.64 -13.91 -18.62
C LEU A 26 -1.29 -14.89 -19.61
N VAL A 27 -2.43 -14.51 -20.18
CA VAL A 27 -3.13 -15.33 -21.19
C VAL A 27 -2.26 -15.50 -22.45
N GLN A 28 -1.56 -14.47 -22.91
CA GLN A 28 -0.61 -14.55 -24.02
C GLN A 28 0.57 -15.49 -23.75
N GLN A 29 0.92 -15.69 -22.47
CA GLN A 29 1.93 -16.68 -22.04
C GLN A 29 1.37 -18.09 -21.87
N GLY A 30 0.09 -18.30 -22.22
CA GLY A 30 -0.57 -19.62 -22.15
C GLY A 30 -1.15 -19.98 -20.78
N HIS A 31 -1.32 -19.01 -19.89
CA HIS A 31 -1.98 -19.23 -18.61
C HIS A 31 -3.50 -19.09 -18.75
N GLN A 32 -4.25 -19.84 -17.94
CA GLN A 32 -5.69 -19.67 -17.80
C GLN A 32 -5.98 -18.76 -16.60
N VAL A 33 -6.85 -17.77 -16.79
CA VAL A 33 -7.18 -16.80 -15.73
C VAL A 33 -8.68 -16.83 -15.46
N TRP A 34 -9.02 -17.05 -14.19
CA TRP A 34 -10.38 -17.06 -13.65
C TRP A 34 -10.60 -15.81 -12.82
N VAL A 35 -11.56 -14.98 -13.19
CA VAL A 35 -11.87 -13.73 -12.49
C VAL A 35 -13.26 -13.80 -11.90
N GLU A 36 -13.40 -13.55 -10.61
CA GLU A 36 -14.71 -13.47 -9.98
C GLU A 36 -15.50 -12.27 -10.52
N ALA A 37 -16.77 -12.48 -10.84
CA ALA A 37 -17.66 -11.45 -11.36
C ALA A 37 -17.66 -10.20 -10.45
N GLY A 38 -17.43 -9.03 -11.07
CA GLY A 38 -17.35 -7.77 -10.37
C GLY A 38 -16.07 -7.56 -9.56
N ALA A 39 -15.04 -8.41 -9.68
CA ALA A 39 -13.77 -8.23 -8.96
C ALA A 39 -13.08 -6.90 -9.31
N GLY A 40 -13.13 -6.49 -10.58
CA GLY A 40 -12.53 -5.23 -11.05
C GLY A 40 -13.40 -3.99 -10.91
N ALA A 41 -14.70 -4.14 -10.58
CA ALA A 41 -15.66 -3.04 -10.61
C ALA A 41 -15.26 -1.86 -9.71
N GLY A 42 -14.71 -2.13 -8.54
CA GLY A 42 -14.20 -1.10 -7.62
C GLY A 42 -13.05 -0.28 -8.19
N ALA A 43 -12.24 -0.88 -9.06
CA ALA A 43 -11.10 -0.25 -9.75
C ALA A 43 -11.49 0.34 -11.12
N GLY A 44 -12.77 0.27 -11.52
CA GLY A 44 -13.26 0.81 -12.78
C GLY A 44 -13.14 -0.14 -13.97
N PHE A 45 -12.89 -1.44 -13.74
CA PHE A 45 -12.83 -2.47 -14.78
C PHE A 45 -14.10 -3.31 -14.76
N ALA A 46 -14.79 -3.38 -15.92
CA ALA A 46 -15.93 -4.25 -16.09
C ALA A 46 -15.52 -5.70 -16.36
N ASP A 47 -16.41 -6.66 -16.11
CA ASP A 47 -16.17 -8.08 -16.42
C ASP A 47 -15.83 -8.28 -17.91
N ALA A 48 -16.49 -7.53 -18.81
CA ALA A 48 -16.22 -7.56 -20.24
C ALA A 48 -14.77 -7.14 -20.61
N ASP A 49 -14.12 -6.31 -19.80
CA ASP A 49 -12.72 -5.93 -20.03
C ASP A 49 -11.80 -7.13 -19.77
N TYR A 50 -12.11 -7.95 -18.77
CA TYR A 50 -11.38 -9.18 -18.47
C TYR A 50 -11.64 -10.28 -19.49
N GLU A 51 -12.89 -10.44 -19.95
CA GLU A 51 -13.23 -11.37 -21.04
C GLU A 51 -12.49 -10.99 -22.32
N SER A 52 -12.43 -9.70 -22.64
CA SER A 52 -11.66 -9.16 -23.79
C SER A 52 -10.14 -9.36 -23.64
N ALA A 53 -9.65 -9.50 -22.41
CA ALA A 53 -8.26 -9.83 -22.11
C ALA A 53 -7.98 -11.35 -22.18
N GLY A 54 -9.02 -12.20 -22.33
CA GLY A 54 -8.95 -13.65 -22.44
C GLY A 54 -9.17 -14.38 -21.12
N ALA A 55 -9.65 -13.72 -20.08
CA ALA A 55 -10.07 -14.38 -18.85
C ALA A 55 -11.43 -15.05 -18.99
N THR A 56 -11.70 -16.01 -18.10
CA THR A 56 -13.03 -16.56 -17.89
C THR A 56 -13.61 -15.96 -16.61
N ILE A 57 -14.82 -15.39 -16.71
CA ILE A 57 -15.55 -14.90 -15.54
C ILE A 57 -16.21 -16.07 -14.82
N VAL A 58 -16.04 -16.11 -13.49
CA VAL A 58 -16.69 -17.06 -12.59
C VAL A 58 -17.62 -16.32 -11.64
N PHE A 59 -18.73 -16.96 -11.25
CA PHE A 59 -19.80 -16.26 -10.53
C PHE A 59 -19.60 -16.22 -9.01
N GLY A 60 -18.61 -16.92 -8.47
CA GLY A 60 -18.39 -16.95 -7.03
C GLY A 60 -16.92 -17.09 -6.66
N ARG A 61 -16.59 -16.54 -5.49
CA ARG A 61 -15.26 -16.57 -4.90
C ARG A 61 -14.71 -17.99 -4.75
N LEU A 62 -15.56 -18.91 -4.27
CA LEU A 62 -15.18 -20.32 -4.11
C LEU A 62 -14.78 -20.94 -5.45
N GLU A 63 -15.46 -20.61 -6.52
CA GLU A 63 -15.13 -21.12 -7.85
C GLU A 63 -13.77 -20.58 -8.32
N ALA A 64 -13.46 -19.30 -8.09
CA ALA A 64 -12.16 -18.73 -8.40
C ALA A 64 -11.04 -19.42 -7.61
N ILE A 65 -11.27 -19.73 -6.32
CA ILE A 65 -10.31 -20.45 -5.47
C ILE A 65 -10.09 -21.88 -5.97
N LEU A 66 -11.19 -22.65 -6.19
CA LEU A 66 -11.11 -24.06 -6.52
C LEU A 66 -10.52 -24.35 -7.92
N ARG A 67 -10.62 -23.39 -8.84
CA ARG A 67 -10.10 -23.54 -10.21
C ARG A 67 -8.65 -23.11 -10.35
N SER A 68 -8.02 -22.57 -9.31
CA SER A 68 -6.70 -21.96 -9.43
C SER A 68 -5.59 -22.74 -8.72
N GLU A 69 -4.45 -22.81 -9.36
CA GLU A 69 -3.17 -23.23 -8.77
C GLU A 69 -2.53 -22.05 -8.02
N ILE A 70 -2.73 -20.84 -8.55
CA ILE A 70 -2.23 -19.58 -7.98
C ILE A 70 -3.43 -18.67 -7.75
N LEU A 71 -3.61 -18.22 -6.52
CA LEU A 71 -4.59 -17.22 -6.15
C LEU A 71 -3.90 -15.85 -6.02
N ALA A 72 -4.33 -14.87 -6.82
CA ALA A 72 -3.83 -13.51 -6.78
C ALA A 72 -4.85 -12.59 -6.10
N CYS A 73 -4.48 -12.03 -4.94
CA CYS A 73 -5.29 -11.13 -4.12
C CYS A 73 -4.52 -9.85 -3.81
N VAL A 74 -5.23 -8.79 -3.45
CA VAL A 74 -4.62 -7.60 -2.83
C VAL A 74 -4.32 -7.91 -1.37
N HIS A 75 -5.32 -8.37 -0.62
CA HIS A 75 -5.15 -8.80 0.77
C HIS A 75 -5.09 -10.32 0.87
N ALA A 76 -4.30 -10.80 1.82
CA ALA A 76 -4.33 -12.21 2.18
C ALA A 76 -5.75 -12.65 2.52
N PRO A 77 -6.16 -13.88 2.16
CA PRO A 77 -7.44 -14.43 2.59
C PRO A 77 -7.61 -14.31 4.11
N GLU A 78 -8.83 -14.12 4.55
CA GLU A 78 -9.13 -14.10 5.99
C GLU A 78 -9.00 -15.52 6.58
N PRO A 79 -8.68 -15.68 7.88
CA PRO A 79 -8.48 -16.99 8.49
C PRO A 79 -9.63 -17.98 8.27
N ALA A 80 -10.86 -17.49 8.22
CA ALA A 80 -12.05 -18.29 7.91
C ALA A 80 -12.05 -18.89 6.49
N GLU A 81 -11.23 -18.35 5.59
CA GLU A 81 -11.11 -18.81 4.21
C GLU A 81 -9.97 -19.83 4.01
N TYR A 82 -9.11 -20.01 5.02
CA TYR A 82 -7.96 -20.92 4.88
C TYR A 82 -8.40 -22.37 4.58
N GLU A 83 -9.55 -22.78 5.09
CA GLU A 83 -10.12 -24.08 4.82
C GLU A 83 -10.61 -24.26 3.37
N LEU A 84 -10.87 -23.16 2.67
CA LEU A 84 -11.30 -23.17 1.25
C LEU A 84 -10.11 -23.30 0.29
N LEU A 85 -8.90 -22.94 0.74
CA LEU A 85 -7.70 -23.03 -0.08
C LEU A 85 -7.38 -24.48 -0.43
N GLN A 86 -6.94 -24.73 -1.65
CA GLN A 86 -6.59 -26.07 -2.08
C GLN A 86 -5.22 -26.48 -1.51
N PRO A 87 -5.05 -27.73 -1.06
CA PRO A 87 -3.74 -28.22 -0.63
C PRO A 87 -2.66 -28.00 -1.71
N GLY A 88 -1.54 -27.38 -1.33
CA GLY A 88 -0.45 -27.04 -2.25
C GLY A 88 -0.65 -25.79 -3.09
N GLN A 89 -1.76 -25.06 -2.92
CA GLN A 89 -2.04 -23.82 -3.65
C GLN A 89 -1.05 -22.71 -3.29
N THR A 90 -0.71 -21.86 -4.26
CA THR A 90 0.06 -20.64 -4.03
C THR A 90 -0.86 -19.45 -3.90
N VAL A 91 -0.66 -18.63 -2.87
CA VAL A 91 -1.41 -17.38 -2.65
C VAL A 91 -0.46 -16.20 -2.66
N ILE A 92 -0.67 -15.29 -3.62
CA ILE A 92 0.10 -14.06 -3.77
C ILE A 92 -0.78 -12.90 -3.28
N ALA A 93 -0.34 -12.20 -2.22
CA ALA A 93 -1.10 -11.10 -1.61
C ALA A 93 -0.20 -10.23 -0.73
N PHE A 94 -0.69 -9.11 -0.22
CA PHE A 94 -0.08 -8.43 0.93
C PHE A 94 -0.40 -9.22 2.20
N TRP A 95 0.55 -9.99 2.66
CA TRP A 95 0.40 -10.88 3.81
C TRP A 95 0.69 -10.21 5.13
N ALA A 96 1.61 -9.24 5.15
CA ALA A 96 2.15 -8.67 6.39
C ALA A 96 2.58 -9.78 7.37
N LEU A 97 3.30 -10.78 6.87
CA LEU A 97 3.66 -12.03 7.58
C LEU A 97 4.12 -11.84 9.04
N PRO A 98 4.89 -10.79 9.40
CA PRO A 98 5.28 -10.57 10.81
C PRO A 98 4.10 -10.32 11.76
N THR A 99 2.91 -10.00 11.24
CA THR A 99 1.71 -9.74 12.03
C THR A 99 0.71 -10.90 12.04
N VAL A 100 0.93 -11.92 11.21
CA VAL A 100 0.11 -13.14 11.16
C VAL A 100 0.34 -13.96 12.42
N ARG A 101 -0.73 -14.48 13.01
CA ARG A 101 -0.64 -15.25 14.24
C ARG A 101 -0.01 -16.63 13.98
N PRO A 102 0.73 -17.19 14.95
CA PRO A 102 1.37 -18.50 14.78
C PRO A 102 0.41 -19.65 14.48
N ASP A 103 -0.81 -19.63 15.06
CA ASP A 103 -1.85 -20.63 14.77
C ASP A 103 -2.37 -20.56 13.33
N GLU A 104 -2.47 -19.38 12.76
CA GLU A 104 -2.82 -19.19 11.34
C GLU A 104 -1.73 -19.71 10.40
N ILE A 105 -0.45 -19.45 10.76
CA ILE A 105 0.69 -19.99 9.99
C ILE A 105 0.68 -21.52 10.03
N ALA A 106 0.36 -22.13 11.16
CA ALA A 106 0.29 -23.58 11.29
C ALA A 106 -0.76 -24.18 10.33
N ILE A 107 -1.95 -23.57 10.22
CA ILE A 107 -3.00 -24.01 9.28
C ILE A 107 -2.50 -23.96 7.83
N LEU A 108 -1.83 -22.87 7.44
CA LEU A 108 -1.29 -22.72 6.09
C LEU A 108 -0.22 -23.78 5.80
N GLN A 109 0.64 -24.07 6.79
CA GLN A 109 1.68 -25.10 6.69
C GLN A 109 1.10 -26.53 6.57
N GLU A 110 0.10 -26.86 7.40
CA GLU A 110 -0.58 -28.17 7.34
C GLU A 110 -1.24 -28.42 5.99
N ARG A 111 -1.75 -27.37 5.36
CA ARG A 111 -2.35 -27.45 4.02
C ARG A 111 -1.31 -27.34 2.90
N GLY A 112 -0.05 -27.13 3.21
CA GLY A 112 1.02 -26.97 2.22
C GLY A 112 0.87 -25.72 1.36
N ILE A 113 0.23 -24.64 1.88
CA ILE A 113 0.03 -23.39 1.14
C ILE A 113 1.37 -22.65 0.98
N THR A 114 1.65 -22.21 -0.24
CA THR A 114 2.76 -21.30 -0.51
C THR A 114 2.26 -19.87 -0.44
N ALA A 115 2.62 -19.14 0.62
CA ALA A 115 2.27 -17.73 0.79
C ALA A 115 3.40 -16.84 0.24
N ILE A 116 3.10 -16.01 -0.77
CA ILE A 116 4.04 -15.04 -1.35
C ILE A 116 3.56 -13.64 -1.04
N GLY A 117 4.37 -12.89 -0.26
CA GLY A 117 4.08 -11.49 0.08
C GLY A 117 4.40 -10.56 -1.09
N LEU A 118 3.44 -9.76 -1.52
CA LEU A 118 3.66 -8.70 -2.50
C LEU A 118 4.67 -7.65 -1.99
N GLU A 119 4.74 -7.48 -0.67
CA GLU A 119 5.64 -6.56 0.00
C GLU A 119 7.12 -6.99 0.01
N VAL A 120 7.41 -8.24 -0.31
CA VAL A 120 8.78 -8.79 -0.33
C VAL A 120 9.25 -9.16 -1.74
N ILE A 121 8.48 -8.83 -2.76
CA ILE A 121 8.88 -9.03 -4.16
C ILE A 121 9.89 -7.94 -4.51
N GLU A 122 11.12 -8.36 -4.81
CA GLU A 122 12.22 -7.47 -5.18
C GLU A 122 12.74 -7.79 -6.58
N GLU A 123 13.13 -6.76 -7.30
CA GLU A 123 13.88 -6.85 -8.55
C GLU A 123 15.36 -7.15 -8.27
N ALA A 124 16.12 -7.50 -9.30
CA ALA A 124 17.54 -7.82 -9.17
C ALA A 124 18.40 -6.68 -8.61
N ASP A 125 17.95 -5.44 -8.70
CA ASP A 125 18.60 -4.25 -8.14
C ASP A 125 18.20 -3.96 -6.69
N GLY A 126 17.36 -4.80 -6.08
CA GLY A 126 16.83 -4.64 -4.71
C GLY A 126 15.65 -3.67 -4.61
N SER A 127 15.12 -3.19 -5.72
CA SER A 127 13.89 -2.38 -5.71
C SER A 127 12.66 -3.26 -5.48
N ALA A 128 11.69 -2.77 -4.71
CA ALA A 128 10.42 -3.45 -4.42
C ALA A 128 9.28 -2.71 -5.12
N PRO A 129 9.00 -2.99 -6.41
CA PRO A 129 8.12 -2.15 -7.23
C PRO A 129 6.69 -2.07 -6.70
N VAL A 130 6.14 -3.18 -6.23
CA VAL A 130 4.76 -3.23 -5.69
C VAL A 130 4.66 -2.45 -4.38
N LEU A 131 5.59 -2.70 -3.45
CA LEU A 131 5.64 -1.99 -2.17
C LEU A 131 5.90 -0.50 -2.37
N THR A 132 6.79 -0.13 -3.29
CA THR A 132 7.11 1.26 -3.62
C THR A 132 5.87 2.02 -4.09
N ALA A 133 5.12 1.47 -5.05
CA ALA A 133 3.90 2.11 -5.55
C ALA A 133 2.85 2.32 -4.43
N MET A 134 2.67 1.31 -3.56
CA MET A 134 1.75 1.42 -2.43
C MET A 134 2.22 2.43 -1.39
N SER A 135 3.52 2.48 -1.11
CA SER A 135 4.12 3.44 -0.18
C SER A 135 4.00 4.90 -0.67
N GLU A 136 4.14 5.13 -1.98
CA GLU A 136 3.93 6.45 -2.59
C GLU A 136 2.48 6.93 -2.41
N ILE A 137 1.51 6.05 -2.68
CA ILE A 137 0.08 6.36 -2.49
C ILE A 137 -0.21 6.61 -1.01
N ALA A 138 0.27 5.74 -0.12
CA ALA A 138 0.05 5.86 1.32
C ALA A 138 0.63 7.17 1.87
N GLY A 139 1.85 7.55 1.45
CA GLY A 139 2.48 8.79 1.86
C GLY A 139 1.70 10.03 1.41
N GLY A 140 1.25 10.05 0.15
CA GLY A 140 0.40 11.13 -0.35
C GLY A 140 -0.91 11.27 0.42
N LEU A 141 -1.59 10.14 0.67
CA LEU A 141 -2.82 10.10 1.45
C LEU A 141 -2.59 10.52 2.91
N ALA A 142 -1.50 10.08 3.54
CA ALA A 142 -1.18 10.45 4.92
C ALA A 142 -1.06 11.98 5.10
N ALA A 143 -0.43 12.67 4.15
CA ALA A 143 -0.33 14.12 4.17
C ALA A 143 -1.70 14.81 4.01
N ILE A 144 -2.56 14.32 3.11
CA ILE A 144 -3.91 14.86 2.90
C ILE A 144 -4.79 14.64 4.14
N ILE A 145 -4.80 13.43 4.68
CA ILE A 145 -5.56 13.08 5.88
C ILE A 145 -5.05 13.91 7.07
N GLY A 146 -3.72 14.01 7.23
CA GLY A 146 -3.11 14.82 8.28
C GLY A 146 -3.51 16.30 8.19
N ALA A 147 -3.53 16.87 6.98
CA ALA A 147 -4.02 18.22 6.74
C ALA A 147 -5.48 18.39 7.17
N SER A 148 -6.33 17.41 6.90
CA SER A 148 -7.74 17.42 7.32
C SER A 148 -7.86 17.34 8.85
N LEU A 149 -7.06 16.51 9.50
CA LEU A 149 -7.07 16.36 10.96
C LEU A 149 -6.60 17.60 11.73
N LEU A 150 -5.93 18.56 11.08
CA LEU A 150 -5.61 19.87 11.69
C LEU A 150 -6.82 20.79 11.81
N LEU A 151 -7.90 20.53 11.07
CA LEU A 151 -9.10 21.37 11.05
C LEU A 151 -10.01 21.10 12.26
N ASN A 152 -10.75 22.12 12.69
CA ASN A 152 -11.69 22.03 13.81
C ASN A 152 -12.76 20.95 13.63
N GLU A 153 -13.24 20.75 12.41
CA GLU A 153 -14.28 19.78 12.07
C GLU A 153 -13.87 18.33 12.44
N PHE A 154 -12.56 18.06 12.48
CA PHE A 154 -12.00 16.76 12.82
C PHE A 154 -11.36 16.72 14.23
N GLY A 155 -11.64 17.75 15.06
CA GLY A 155 -11.10 17.83 16.43
C GLY A 155 -9.67 18.33 16.50
N GLY A 156 -9.12 18.89 15.42
CA GLY A 156 -7.77 19.43 15.35
C GLY A 156 -7.62 20.81 15.98
N LYS A 157 -6.41 21.37 15.86
CA LYS A 157 -6.03 22.67 16.42
C LYS A 157 -6.68 23.87 15.69
N GLY A 158 -7.43 23.67 14.61
CA GLY A 158 -7.97 24.73 13.77
C GLY A 158 -6.92 25.45 12.93
N ILE A 159 -5.88 24.72 12.50
CA ILE A 159 -4.75 25.27 11.73
C ILE A 159 -4.89 24.87 10.26
N LEU A 160 -4.79 25.88 9.37
CA LEU A 160 -4.67 25.63 7.93
C LEU A 160 -3.23 25.24 7.62
N ILE A 161 -3.03 24.07 6.99
CA ILE A 161 -1.70 23.48 6.76
C ILE A 161 -0.73 24.44 6.04
N GLY A 162 -1.21 25.18 5.03
CA GLY A 162 -0.38 26.12 4.27
C GLY A 162 -0.27 27.52 4.89
N GLY A 163 -0.94 27.79 6.03
CA GLY A 163 -1.02 29.12 6.60
C GLY A 163 -1.74 30.13 5.70
N THR A 164 -1.59 31.40 5.97
CA THR A 164 -2.06 32.52 5.12
C THR A 164 -1.26 33.78 5.45
N THR A 165 -1.48 34.88 4.74
CA THR A 165 -0.80 36.16 5.02
C THR A 165 -0.98 36.56 6.48
N GLY A 166 0.12 36.67 7.23
CA GLY A 166 0.11 37.00 8.65
C GLY A 166 -0.08 35.81 9.59
N VAL A 167 -0.32 34.60 9.08
CA VAL A 167 -0.43 33.35 9.86
C VAL A 167 0.55 32.32 9.31
N PRO A 168 1.46 31.77 10.14
CA PRO A 168 2.47 30.83 9.69
C PRO A 168 1.87 29.51 9.21
N GLN A 169 2.63 28.80 8.40
CA GLN A 169 2.32 27.44 7.96
C GLN A 169 2.42 26.44 9.12
N ALA A 170 1.66 25.35 9.03
CA ALA A 170 1.77 24.26 9.99
C ALA A 170 3.14 23.57 9.91
N GLN A 171 3.64 23.15 11.07
CA GLN A 171 4.89 22.42 11.23
C GLN A 171 4.61 20.92 11.14
N LEU A 172 4.95 20.30 10.01
CA LEU A 172 4.83 18.86 9.82
C LEU A 172 6.17 18.18 10.10
N VAL A 173 6.19 17.25 11.03
CA VAL A 173 7.33 16.37 11.32
C VAL A 173 7.06 14.98 10.72
N ILE A 174 7.99 14.48 9.90
CA ILE A 174 7.91 13.15 9.31
C ILE A 174 9.05 12.29 9.88
N LEU A 175 8.69 11.18 10.48
CA LEU A 175 9.62 10.19 11.03
C LEU A 175 9.81 9.07 10.01
N GLY A 176 10.95 9.12 9.31
CA GLY A 176 11.30 8.24 8.21
C GLY A 176 11.45 8.98 6.88
N ALA A 177 12.57 8.77 6.20
CA ALA A 177 12.89 9.32 4.87
C ALA A 177 12.85 8.23 3.76
N GLY A 178 12.06 7.18 4.01
CA GLY A 178 11.75 6.12 3.05
C GLY A 178 10.83 6.61 1.91
N VAL A 179 10.32 5.71 1.12
CA VAL A 179 9.41 6.02 -0.01
C VAL A 179 8.17 6.75 0.48
N LEU A 180 7.51 6.21 1.53
CA LEU A 180 6.30 6.78 2.13
C LEU A 180 6.56 8.21 2.65
N GLY A 181 7.62 8.40 3.43
CA GLY A 181 7.95 9.71 4.00
C GLY A 181 8.26 10.77 2.94
N ARG A 182 8.98 10.40 1.87
CA ARG A 182 9.27 11.32 0.75
C ARG A 182 7.99 11.68 -0.02
N ALA A 183 7.10 10.71 -0.25
CA ALA A 183 5.82 10.97 -0.89
C ALA A 183 4.94 11.89 -0.05
N ALA A 184 4.87 11.67 1.27
CA ALA A 184 4.18 12.53 2.21
C ALA A 184 4.75 13.95 2.22
N ALA A 185 6.08 14.09 2.27
CA ALA A 185 6.76 15.38 2.23
C ALA A 185 6.45 16.15 0.94
N ARG A 186 6.47 15.48 -0.22
CA ARG A 186 6.16 16.09 -1.52
C ARG A 186 4.75 16.69 -1.53
N VAL A 187 3.75 15.96 -1.04
CA VAL A 187 2.37 16.43 -0.98
C VAL A 187 2.22 17.55 0.04
N ALA A 188 2.77 17.39 1.24
CA ALA A 188 2.69 18.41 2.31
C ALA A 188 3.33 19.74 1.90
N LEU A 189 4.51 19.70 1.26
CA LEU A 189 5.16 20.88 0.68
C LEU A 189 4.32 21.50 -0.44
N GLY A 190 3.61 20.66 -1.22
CA GLY A 190 2.64 21.11 -2.22
C GLY A 190 1.45 21.86 -1.60
N LEU A 191 1.01 21.43 -0.43
CA LEU A 191 -0.05 22.09 0.36
C LEU A 191 0.44 23.33 1.12
N GLY A 192 1.75 23.62 1.09
CA GLY A 192 2.35 24.79 1.73
C GLY A 192 2.81 24.58 3.17
N ALA A 193 2.87 23.34 3.66
CA ALA A 193 3.40 23.04 4.99
C ALA A 193 4.89 23.35 5.12
N GLN A 194 5.35 23.61 6.32
CA GLN A 194 6.76 23.55 6.67
C GLN A 194 7.11 22.13 7.12
N VAL A 195 8.05 21.49 6.39
CA VAL A 195 8.33 20.05 6.60
C VAL A 195 9.70 19.86 7.23
N THR A 196 9.73 19.09 8.30
CA THR A 196 10.95 18.56 8.94
C THR A 196 10.93 17.03 8.87
N MET A 197 11.99 16.42 8.32
CA MET A 197 12.12 14.98 8.21
C MET A 197 13.25 14.45 9.09
N LEU A 198 12.97 13.36 9.80
CA LEU A 198 13.96 12.65 10.61
C LEU A 198 14.17 11.24 10.05
N ASP A 199 15.43 10.80 9.97
CA ASP A 199 15.80 9.42 9.63
C ASP A 199 17.12 9.06 10.34
N THR A 200 17.36 7.78 10.57
CA THR A 200 18.64 7.28 11.07
C THR A 200 19.71 7.22 9.98
N SER A 201 19.33 7.30 8.71
CA SER A 201 20.19 7.19 7.53
C SER A 201 20.48 8.57 6.93
N ILE A 202 21.70 9.06 7.09
CA ILE A 202 22.18 10.30 6.44
C ILE A 202 22.07 10.23 4.91
N PRO A 203 22.40 9.09 4.23
CA PRO A 203 22.18 8.98 2.79
C PRO A 203 20.73 9.21 2.36
N ARG A 204 19.75 8.69 3.10
CA ARG A 204 18.32 8.92 2.82
C ARG A 204 17.95 10.39 2.98
N LEU A 205 18.44 11.04 4.04
CA LEU A 205 18.20 12.48 4.25
C LEU A 205 18.80 13.34 3.13
N ARG A 206 19.97 12.99 2.60
CA ARG A 206 20.55 13.66 1.43
C ARG A 206 19.71 13.47 0.16
N ALA A 207 19.22 12.26 -0.06
CA ALA A 207 18.34 11.97 -1.19
C ALA A 207 17.07 12.83 -1.17
N VAL A 208 16.46 13.02 0.00
CA VAL A 208 15.31 13.91 0.21
C VAL A 208 15.59 15.33 -0.27
N VAL A 209 16.71 15.93 0.16
CA VAL A 209 17.08 17.30 -0.20
C VAL A 209 17.24 17.46 -1.70
N ASN A 210 17.86 16.48 -2.35
CA ASN A 210 18.10 16.51 -3.80
C ASN A 210 16.81 16.26 -4.61
N GLU A 211 15.93 15.38 -4.13
CA GLU A 211 14.74 14.93 -4.86
C GLU A 211 13.58 15.94 -4.78
N LEU A 212 13.34 16.53 -3.61
CA LEU A 212 12.14 17.34 -3.42
C LEU A 212 12.21 18.73 -4.06
N GLY A 213 13.40 19.27 -4.31
CA GLY A 213 13.59 20.57 -4.99
C GLY A 213 12.92 21.75 -4.28
N ARG A 214 12.50 21.59 -3.01
CA ARG A 214 11.83 22.56 -2.15
C ARG A 214 12.50 22.57 -0.78
N PRO A 215 12.39 23.67 -0.01
CA PRO A 215 12.94 23.72 1.32
C PRO A 215 12.36 22.64 2.23
N VAL A 216 13.20 21.76 2.71
CA VAL A 216 12.89 20.73 3.71
C VAL A 216 13.99 20.75 4.77
N THR A 217 13.59 20.76 6.04
CA THR A 217 14.54 20.59 7.14
C THR A 217 14.79 19.11 7.36
N THR A 218 16.05 18.70 7.46
CA THR A 218 16.41 17.31 7.76
C THR A 218 17.17 17.22 9.07
N MET A 219 16.87 16.21 9.88
CA MET A 219 17.52 15.96 11.16
C MET A 219 17.85 14.48 11.30
N LEU A 220 19.02 14.16 11.86
CA LEU A 220 19.33 12.78 12.24
C LEU A 220 18.40 12.36 13.37
N SER A 221 17.78 11.17 13.26
CA SER A 221 16.84 10.65 14.27
C SER A 221 17.62 10.19 15.50
N THR A 222 17.85 11.11 16.42
CA THR A 222 18.37 10.89 17.77
C THR A 222 17.31 11.33 18.78
N LEU A 223 17.36 10.81 20.00
CA LEU A 223 16.37 11.18 21.03
C LEU A 223 16.28 12.71 21.24
N PRO A 224 17.40 13.48 21.39
CA PRO A 224 17.32 14.93 21.52
C PRO A 224 16.71 15.64 20.32
N ASN A 225 17.00 15.17 19.10
CA ASN A 225 16.44 15.75 17.88
C ASN A 225 14.95 15.43 17.74
N LEU A 226 14.54 14.22 18.14
CA LEU A 226 13.14 13.82 18.16
C LEU A 226 12.33 14.67 19.16
N GLU A 227 12.81 14.80 20.39
CA GLU A 227 12.18 15.66 21.42
C GLU A 227 12.04 17.10 20.93
N LYS A 228 13.11 17.65 20.32
CA LYS A 228 13.07 18.99 19.74
C LYS A 228 12.03 19.11 18.62
N ALA A 229 11.98 18.14 17.71
CA ALA A 229 11.06 18.16 16.58
C ALA A 229 9.60 18.03 17.05
N LEU A 230 9.32 17.13 17.98
CA LEU A 230 7.99 16.97 18.57
C LEU A 230 7.51 18.20 19.33
N GLY A 231 8.44 18.96 19.93
CA GLY A 231 8.12 20.18 20.68
C GLY A 231 7.51 21.31 19.84
N PHE A 232 7.78 21.35 18.54
CA PHE A 232 7.20 22.36 17.64
C PHE A 232 6.20 21.80 16.62
N ALA A 233 6.01 20.49 16.57
CA ALA A 233 5.14 19.87 15.58
C ALA A 233 3.65 20.22 15.79
N ASP A 234 2.98 20.57 14.71
CA ASP A 234 1.51 20.62 14.65
C ASP A 234 0.94 19.28 14.20
N LEU A 235 1.67 18.57 13.34
CA LEU A 235 1.34 17.27 12.81
C LEU A 235 2.59 16.38 12.78
N VAL A 236 2.43 15.10 13.17
CA VAL A 236 3.50 14.11 13.10
C VAL A 236 3.03 12.93 12.24
N LEU A 237 3.86 12.53 11.27
CA LEU A 237 3.64 11.33 10.45
C LEU A 237 4.76 10.32 10.73
N GLY A 238 4.38 9.07 11.07
CA GLY A 238 5.26 7.91 11.07
C GLY A 238 5.33 7.29 9.68
N ALA A 239 6.55 7.06 9.12
CA ALA A 239 6.77 6.60 7.75
C ALA A 239 7.83 5.48 7.68
#